data_d5c241732773b152ad55e8558498585e
#
_entry.id   d5c241732773b152ad55e8558498585e
#
_cell.length_a   1.000
_cell.length_b   1.000
_cell.length_c   1.000
_cell.angle_alpha   90.00
_cell.angle_beta   90.00
_cell.angle_gamma   90.00
#
_symmetry.space_group_name_H-M   'P 1'
#
loop_
_entity.id
_entity.type
_entity.pdbx_description
1 polymer ?
#
loop_
_entity_poly.entity_id
_entity_poly.type
_entity_poly.pdbx_seq_one_letter_code
_entity_poly.pdbx_strand_id
1 'polypeptide(L)'
;MKRTALSIPQCLVIACVGCLLLPVTAHAWWNNEWTLRKKITIDTTSNGVPITDPIGTSVVLVRLSDFQFSAAKDDGSDIRFIADDDKAPLTYHLEKYDSLMGEAFAWVKIPDLKPGSTTNVWLYYGNATGTTPAPGAADAKATYDQNTTLVYHFAEPSGTPPADATGNGNNAQNAGLPDDSGLIGPGLRLSGKNSVTIPASTSLNWTDGQSLTWSAWINASALQPNEAIFSRRSGGNDFLIGADNGALFVEVNGTRSQGSAPIQAKTWHHLAVVADGGKVTLYVDGTASATLSASVPALSSPALIGGDSPDATAGNAAFVGEMDELEISNIARSPGIIRLAAMGQAADTGGKLLAIGPDEQPPAGWLSGAFGLFGVILKSVTIDGWVVIGILGIMSIISWYVMVTKYFYVNFVQAGNKLFLKEWRNLALDLTALDHGENGQALSLGQGAGPKVQKQIRNSPLYRIYHIGSGEISKRTSKGNVLSSRSIQAIRASLDSSYVHENHALNDGLVFLTISIAGGPFMGLLGTVVGVMITFAAIAATGEVNISAIAPGLAAALVATVAGLLVAIPALLGYNYLVSRLKTVTSDLQVFIDEFVTKMAEFYSPSGD
;
A
#
# COMPACT_ATOMS: atom_id res chain seq x y z
N MET A 1 49.82 12.87 5.84
CA MET A 1 48.42 12.49 5.56
C MET A 1 47.95 11.51 6.65
N LYS A 2 47.22 12.00 7.66
CA LYS A 2 46.63 11.14 8.72
C LYS A 2 45.31 10.53 8.16
N ARG A 3 45.30 9.23 7.90
CA ARG A 3 44.08 8.49 7.62
C ARG A 3 43.31 8.37 8.94
N THR A 4 42.26 9.12 9.10
CA THR A 4 41.28 8.93 10.18
C THR A 4 40.46 7.67 9.86
N ALA A 5 40.85 6.56 10.48
CA ALA A 5 39.98 5.36 10.44
C ALA A 5 38.69 5.66 11.22
N LEU A 6 37.54 5.52 10.58
CA LEU A 6 36.24 5.59 11.26
C LEU A 6 36.18 4.51 12.32
N SER A 7 35.71 4.87 13.52
CA SER A 7 35.49 3.89 14.60
C SER A 7 34.31 2.96 14.26
N ILE A 8 34.38 1.70 14.73
CA ILE A 8 33.33 0.68 14.51
C ILE A 8 31.90 1.18 14.75
N PRO A 9 31.61 2.00 15.80
CA PRO A 9 30.26 2.55 15.98
C PRO A 9 29.86 3.57 14.91
N GLN A 10 30.81 4.30 14.30
CA GLN A 10 30.50 5.21 13.19
C GLN A 10 30.19 4.44 11.90
N CYS A 11 30.87 3.32 11.65
CA CYS A 11 30.55 2.43 10.52
C CYS A 11 29.18 1.76 10.70
N LEU A 12 28.80 1.38 11.92
CA LEU A 12 27.47 0.79 12.22
C LEU A 12 26.35 1.81 12.03
N VAL A 13 26.52 3.05 12.47
CA VAL A 13 25.56 4.13 12.26
C VAL A 13 25.42 4.48 10.77
N ILE A 14 26.52 4.53 10.03
CA ILE A 14 26.51 4.78 8.57
C ILE A 14 25.86 3.60 7.83
N ALA A 15 26.10 2.35 8.24
CA ALA A 15 25.46 1.17 7.65
C ALA A 15 23.94 1.16 7.95
N CYS A 16 23.52 1.48 9.17
CA CYS A 16 22.10 1.61 9.50
C CYS A 16 21.40 2.76 8.76
N VAL A 17 22.05 3.92 8.60
CA VAL A 17 21.53 5.04 7.82
C VAL A 17 21.57 4.73 6.32
N GLY A 18 22.57 3.99 5.83
CA GLY A 18 22.65 3.55 4.44
C GLY A 18 21.57 2.53 4.05
N CYS A 19 21.19 1.63 4.95
CA CYS A 19 20.04 0.72 4.74
C CYS A 19 18.68 1.44 4.75
N LEU A 20 18.58 2.62 5.37
CA LEU A 20 17.37 3.45 5.38
C LEU A 20 17.22 4.30 4.10
N LEU A 21 18.25 4.38 3.25
CA LEU A 21 18.29 5.20 2.03
C LEU A 21 18.24 4.37 0.73
N LEU A 22 17.96 3.08 0.79
CA LEU A 22 17.64 2.33 -0.42
C LEU A 22 16.34 2.91 -1.01
N PRO A 23 16.33 3.38 -2.27
CA PRO A 23 15.10 3.80 -2.91
C PRO A 23 14.20 2.55 -3.02
N VAL A 24 13.22 2.44 -2.15
CA VAL A 24 12.05 1.63 -2.43
C VAL A 24 11.47 2.26 -3.69
N THR A 25 11.43 1.53 -4.79
CA THR A 25 10.64 1.94 -5.96
C THR A 25 9.23 2.13 -5.45
N ALA A 26 8.89 3.39 -5.17
CA ALA A 26 7.53 3.77 -4.83
C ALA A 26 6.72 3.51 -6.11
N HIS A 27 6.01 2.37 -6.18
CA HIS A 27 4.93 2.23 -7.15
C HIS A 27 3.98 3.39 -6.87
N ALA A 28 3.77 4.24 -7.86
CA ALA A 28 2.82 5.31 -7.76
C ALA A 28 1.47 4.70 -7.35
N TRP A 29 0.77 5.35 -6.46
CA TRP A 29 -0.60 5.01 -6.06
C TRP A 29 -1.45 6.21 -6.42
N TRP A 30 -2.41 6.02 -7.34
CA TRP A 30 -3.15 7.14 -7.94
C TRP A 30 -3.80 8.05 -6.90
N ASN A 31 -4.47 7.49 -5.90
CA ASN A 31 -5.10 8.25 -4.81
C ASN A 31 -5.16 7.43 -3.52
N ASN A 32 -4.59 7.94 -2.44
CA ASN A 32 -4.52 7.28 -1.13
C ASN A 32 -5.88 7.11 -0.43
N GLU A 33 -6.95 7.71 -0.93
CA GLU A 33 -8.29 7.49 -0.43
C GLU A 33 -8.84 6.11 -0.84
N TRP A 34 -8.30 5.50 -1.89
CA TRP A 34 -8.59 4.15 -2.32
C TRP A 34 -7.66 3.16 -1.66
N THR A 35 -8.22 2.16 -0.98
CA THR A 35 -7.46 1.21 -0.15
C THR A 35 -7.05 -0.07 -0.89
N LEU A 36 -7.65 -0.34 -2.05
CA LEU A 36 -7.42 -1.52 -2.84
C LEU A 36 -7.29 -1.18 -4.33
N ARG A 37 -6.46 -1.94 -5.04
CA ARG A 37 -6.42 -1.95 -6.49
C ARG A 37 -6.14 -3.35 -7.04
N LYS A 38 -6.54 -3.58 -8.29
CA LYS A 38 -6.18 -4.75 -9.07
C LYS A 38 -5.55 -4.31 -10.40
N LYS A 39 -4.55 -5.06 -10.85
CA LYS A 39 -4.02 -4.88 -12.19
C LYS A 39 -4.85 -5.68 -13.19
N ILE A 40 -5.34 -5.03 -14.23
CA ILE A 40 -6.01 -5.68 -15.36
C ILE A 40 -5.05 -5.63 -16.54
N THR A 41 -4.76 -6.79 -17.13
CA THR A 41 -3.93 -6.89 -18.33
C THR A 41 -4.81 -7.31 -19.51
N ILE A 42 -4.83 -6.46 -20.55
CA ILE A 42 -5.52 -6.72 -21.82
C ILE A 42 -4.47 -7.31 -22.76
N ASP A 43 -4.66 -8.55 -23.20
CA ASP A 43 -3.70 -9.29 -24.01
C ASP A 43 -4.24 -9.56 -25.42
N THR A 44 -3.72 -8.81 -26.39
CA THR A 44 -4.03 -8.99 -27.83
C THR A 44 -2.97 -9.79 -28.57
N THR A 45 -2.04 -10.44 -27.84
CA THR A 45 -0.99 -11.32 -28.41
C THR A 45 -1.55 -12.71 -28.71
N SER A 46 -0.69 -13.58 -29.23
CA SER A 46 -1.01 -15.01 -29.46
C SER A 46 -1.30 -15.79 -28.18
N ASN A 47 -0.91 -15.27 -27.00
CA ASN A 47 -1.15 -15.93 -25.71
C ASN A 47 -2.56 -15.60 -25.17
N GLY A 48 -3.08 -14.43 -25.52
CA GLY A 48 -4.42 -13.99 -25.21
C GLY A 48 -5.38 -14.18 -26.40
N VAL A 49 -5.91 -13.07 -26.90
CA VAL A 49 -6.73 -13.03 -28.14
C VAL A 49 -5.90 -12.45 -29.27
N PRO A 50 -5.46 -13.24 -30.26
CA PRO A 50 -4.60 -12.74 -31.32
C PRO A 50 -5.35 -11.77 -32.23
N ILE A 51 -4.97 -10.51 -32.17
CA ILE A 51 -5.47 -9.44 -33.03
C ILE A 51 -4.29 -8.85 -33.78
N THR A 52 -4.35 -8.86 -35.11
CA THR A 52 -3.30 -8.36 -36.00
C THR A 52 -3.66 -7.03 -36.66
N ASP A 53 -4.96 -6.77 -36.79
CA ASP A 53 -5.48 -5.55 -37.40
C ASP A 53 -5.46 -4.38 -36.41
N PRO A 54 -5.36 -3.13 -36.90
CA PRO A 54 -5.38 -1.94 -36.03
C PRO A 54 -6.63 -1.89 -35.14
N ILE A 55 -6.44 -1.49 -33.86
CA ILE A 55 -7.50 -1.36 -32.88
C ILE A 55 -7.73 0.14 -32.57
N GLY A 56 -6.75 0.79 -31.93
CA GLY A 56 -6.87 2.18 -31.49
C GLY A 56 -7.68 2.31 -30.21
N THR A 57 -8.35 3.46 -30.03
CA THR A 57 -9.25 3.68 -28.89
C THR A 57 -10.48 2.80 -29.00
N SER A 58 -10.72 1.98 -27.98
CA SER A 58 -11.83 1.02 -27.95
C SER A 58 -12.42 0.88 -26.57
N VAL A 59 -13.70 0.52 -26.50
CA VAL A 59 -14.38 0.18 -25.25
C VAL A 59 -14.24 -1.33 -25.02
N VAL A 60 -13.83 -1.71 -23.81
CA VAL A 60 -13.57 -3.11 -23.42
C VAL A 60 -14.46 -3.46 -22.24
N LEU A 61 -15.14 -4.59 -22.31
CA LEU A 61 -15.92 -5.13 -21.21
C LEU A 61 -15.00 -5.76 -20.16
N VAL A 62 -15.10 -5.29 -18.90
CA VAL A 62 -14.43 -5.87 -17.73
C VAL A 62 -15.47 -6.54 -16.86
N ARG A 63 -15.42 -7.88 -16.77
CA ARG A 63 -16.26 -8.68 -15.87
C ARG A 63 -15.57 -8.83 -14.53
N LEU A 64 -16.21 -8.39 -13.45
CA LEU A 64 -15.69 -8.47 -12.09
C LEU A 64 -16.45 -9.58 -11.36
N SER A 65 -15.84 -10.77 -11.25
CA SER A 65 -16.33 -11.91 -10.46
C SER A 65 -15.38 -12.26 -9.31
N ASP A 66 -14.05 -12.08 -9.50
CA ASP A 66 -13.03 -12.19 -8.45
C ASP A 66 -12.70 -10.80 -7.90
N PHE A 67 -13.67 -10.21 -7.17
CA PHE A 67 -13.62 -8.84 -6.68
C PHE A 67 -14.17 -8.79 -5.25
N GLN A 68 -13.53 -8.01 -4.37
CA GLN A 68 -13.99 -7.90 -2.98
C GLN A 68 -15.14 -6.88 -2.87
N PHE A 69 -16.34 -7.29 -3.26
CA PHE A 69 -17.55 -6.43 -3.23
C PHE A 69 -17.82 -5.82 -1.85
N SER A 70 -17.50 -6.53 -0.77
CA SER A 70 -17.65 -6.03 0.61
C SER A 70 -16.70 -4.89 0.97
N ALA A 71 -15.64 -4.67 0.20
CA ALA A 71 -14.70 -3.56 0.38
C ALA A 71 -15.07 -2.33 -0.44
N ALA A 72 -15.90 -2.49 -1.47
CA ALA A 72 -16.42 -1.41 -2.30
C ALA A 72 -17.75 -0.89 -1.75
N LYS A 73 -18.22 0.23 -2.26
CA LYS A 73 -19.57 0.73 -1.97
C LYS A 73 -20.65 -0.18 -2.57
N ASP A 74 -21.81 -0.24 -1.95
CA ASP A 74 -22.92 -1.12 -2.37
C ASP A 74 -23.43 -0.83 -3.79
N ASP A 75 -23.21 0.38 -4.28
CA ASP A 75 -23.57 0.84 -5.63
C ASP A 75 -22.40 0.85 -6.63
N GLY A 76 -21.20 0.44 -6.21
CA GLY A 76 -19.98 0.48 -7.02
C GLY A 76 -19.47 1.90 -7.35
N SER A 77 -20.00 2.94 -6.73
CA SER A 77 -19.68 4.34 -7.04
C SER A 77 -18.24 4.74 -6.71
N ASP A 78 -17.50 3.93 -5.94
CA ASP A 78 -16.09 4.11 -5.62
C ASP A 78 -15.12 3.38 -6.57
N ILE A 79 -15.63 2.64 -7.56
CA ILE A 79 -14.79 2.02 -8.60
C ILE A 79 -14.14 3.10 -9.47
N ARG A 80 -12.87 2.89 -9.84
CA ARG A 80 -12.13 3.74 -10.77
C ARG A 80 -11.22 2.90 -11.66
N PHE A 81 -11.15 3.25 -12.92
CA PHE A 81 -10.19 2.67 -13.84
C PHE A 81 -9.13 3.72 -14.18
N ILE A 82 -7.86 3.35 -14.00
CA ILE A 82 -6.72 4.25 -14.17
C ILE A 82 -5.78 3.63 -15.21
N ALA A 83 -5.21 4.45 -16.09
CA ALA A 83 -4.28 3.99 -17.12
C ALA A 83 -3.01 3.37 -16.51
N ASP A 84 -2.19 2.71 -17.34
CA ASP A 84 -0.97 2.00 -16.93
C ASP A 84 0.05 2.90 -16.21
N ASP A 85 0.03 4.20 -16.49
CA ASP A 85 0.87 5.20 -15.81
C ASP A 85 0.47 5.47 -14.36
N ASP A 86 -0.61 4.87 -13.89
CA ASP A 86 -1.18 5.04 -12.55
C ASP A 86 -1.50 6.50 -12.18
N LYS A 87 -1.92 7.29 -13.17
CA LYS A 87 -2.23 8.73 -13.02
C LYS A 87 -3.51 9.16 -13.71
N ALA A 88 -3.69 8.75 -14.96
CA ALA A 88 -4.80 9.21 -15.80
C ALA A 88 -6.06 8.35 -15.58
N PRO A 89 -7.16 8.90 -15.04
CA PRO A 89 -8.41 8.17 -14.95
C PRO A 89 -8.98 7.92 -16.36
N LEU A 90 -9.48 6.71 -16.57
CA LEU A 90 -10.17 6.29 -17.77
C LEU A 90 -11.67 6.50 -17.61
N THR A 91 -12.34 6.83 -18.70
CA THR A 91 -13.81 6.89 -18.71
C THR A 91 -14.39 5.49 -18.79
N TYR A 92 -15.46 5.24 -18.04
CA TYR A 92 -16.16 3.97 -18.01
C TYR A 92 -17.59 4.16 -17.52
N HIS A 93 -18.41 3.13 -17.66
CA HIS A 93 -19.69 3.02 -16.95
C HIS A 93 -19.92 1.58 -16.47
N LEU A 94 -20.79 1.44 -15.50
CA LEU A 94 -21.26 0.16 -15.00
C LEU A 94 -22.62 -0.13 -15.67
N GLU A 95 -22.69 -1.22 -16.41
CA GLU A 95 -23.94 -1.75 -16.92
C GLU A 95 -24.69 -2.48 -15.83
N LYS A 96 -23.97 -3.28 -15.04
CA LYS A 96 -24.47 -4.03 -13.89
C LYS A 96 -23.51 -3.93 -12.73
N TYR A 97 -24.04 -3.77 -11.53
CA TYR A 97 -23.30 -3.94 -10.29
C TYR A 97 -24.20 -4.61 -9.26
N ASP A 98 -23.87 -5.82 -8.86
CA ASP A 98 -24.62 -6.61 -7.89
C ASP A 98 -23.67 -7.16 -6.83
N SER A 99 -23.61 -6.49 -5.69
CA SER A 99 -22.74 -6.88 -4.57
C SER A 99 -23.23 -8.17 -3.87
N LEU A 100 -24.51 -8.51 -4.01
CA LEU A 100 -25.10 -9.71 -3.39
C LEU A 100 -24.80 -10.95 -4.21
N MET A 101 -24.94 -10.85 -5.53
CA MET A 101 -24.60 -11.95 -6.46
C MET A 101 -23.09 -12.03 -6.74
N GLY A 102 -22.31 -11.01 -6.35
CA GLY A 102 -20.88 -10.95 -6.57
C GLY A 102 -20.50 -10.76 -8.05
N GLU A 103 -21.24 -9.93 -8.78
CA GLU A 103 -21.07 -9.74 -10.21
C GLU A 103 -21.16 -8.26 -10.60
N ALA A 104 -20.21 -7.80 -11.43
CA ALA A 104 -20.32 -6.47 -12.04
C ALA A 104 -19.74 -6.46 -13.46
N PHE A 105 -20.36 -5.67 -14.33
CA PHE A 105 -19.97 -5.44 -15.73
C PHE A 105 -19.65 -3.98 -15.93
N ALA A 106 -18.38 -3.71 -16.28
CA ALA A 106 -17.87 -2.37 -16.51
C ALA A 106 -17.39 -2.24 -17.98
N TRP A 107 -17.88 -1.24 -18.68
CA TRP A 107 -17.40 -0.87 -20.00
C TRP A 107 -16.36 0.23 -19.86
N VAL A 108 -15.13 -0.05 -20.24
CA VAL A 108 -13.97 0.83 -20.01
C VAL A 108 -13.38 1.28 -21.33
N LYS A 109 -13.27 2.59 -21.53
CA LYS A 109 -12.61 3.19 -22.69
C LYS A 109 -11.11 3.13 -22.54
N ILE A 110 -10.46 2.31 -23.35
CA ILE A 110 -9.02 2.15 -23.37
C ILE A 110 -8.44 2.95 -24.54
N PRO A 111 -7.60 3.95 -24.27
CA PRO A 111 -6.95 4.68 -25.34
C PRO A 111 -5.84 3.84 -25.99
N ASP A 112 -5.70 3.95 -27.31
CA ASP A 112 -4.56 3.45 -28.09
C ASP A 112 -4.19 1.97 -27.85
N LEU A 113 -5.22 1.08 -27.87
CA LEU A 113 -4.97 -0.36 -27.89
C LEU A 113 -4.22 -0.74 -29.17
N LYS A 114 -3.11 -1.45 -29.00
CA LYS A 114 -2.27 -1.91 -30.13
C LYS A 114 -2.47 -3.39 -30.41
N PRO A 115 -2.47 -3.80 -31.67
CA PRO A 115 -2.52 -5.21 -32.03
C PRO A 115 -1.25 -5.93 -31.56
N GLY A 116 -1.37 -7.20 -31.20
CA GLY A 116 -0.24 -8.05 -30.82
C GLY A 116 0.53 -7.60 -29.59
N SER A 117 -0.11 -6.88 -28.67
CA SER A 117 0.53 -6.30 -27.47
C SER A 117 -0.30 -6.54 -26.21
N THR A 118 0.31 -6.25 -25.07
CA THR A 118 -0.37 -6.22 -23.78
C THR A 118 -0.52 -4.77 -23.32
N THR A 119 -1.69 -4.42 -22.80
CA THR A 119 -2.00 -3.10 -22.21
C THR A 119 -2.47 -3.32 -20.79
N ASN A 120 -1.93 -2.55 -19.84
CA ASN A 120 -2.35 -2.65 -18.44
C ASN A 120 -3.29 -1.50 -18.07
N VAL A 121 -4.19 -1.78 -17.15
CA VAL A 121 -5.12 -0.84 -16.54
C VAL A 121 -5.20 -1.16 -15.05
N TRP A 122 -5.34 -0.14 -14.22
CA TRP A 122 -5.55 -0.31 -12.80
C TRP A 122 -7.02 -0.12 -12.43
N LEU A 123 -7.59 -1.08 -11.75
CA LEU A 123 -8.89 -0.99 -11.11
C LEU A 123 -8.71 -0.62 -9.64
N TYR A 124 -9.18 0.54 -9.23
CA TYR A 124 -9.18 1.04 -7.85
C TYR A 124 -10.56 0.94 -7.22
N TYR A 125 -10.62 0.56 -5.92
CA TYR A 125 -11.84 0.46 -5.14
C TYR A 125 -11.54 0.51 -3.63
N GLY A 126 -12.56 0.49 -2.77
CA GLY A 126 -12.38 0.54 -1.33
C GLY A 126 -12.27 1.95 -0.76
N ASN A 127 -12.96 2.93 -1.37
CA ASN A 127 -13.14 4.28 -0.83
C ASN A 127 -14.56 4.44 -0.24
N ALA A 128 -14.88 3.65 0.78
CA ALA A 128 -16.21 3.63 1.40
C ALA A 128 -16.61 4.95 2.08
N THR A 129 -15.64 5.77 2.51
CA THR A 129 -15.87 7.02 3.24
C THR A 129 -15.75 8.27 2.38
N GLY A 130 -15.24 8.15 1.15
CA GLY A 130 -15.03 9.28 0.25
C GLY A 130 -16.36 9.90 -0.23
N THR A 131 -16.37 11.23 -0.34
CA THR A 131 -17.49 11.95 -0.97
C THR A 131 -17.40 11.82 -2.48
N THR A 132 -18.48 11.45 -3.14
CA THR A 132 -18.62 11.50 -4.60
C THR A 132 -19.14 12.87 -5.03
N PRO A 133 -18.76 13.38 -6.22
CA PRO A 133 -17.97 12.75 -7.26
C PRO A 133 -16.47 13.06 -7.13
N ALA A 134 -15.64 12.02 -7.00
CA ALA A 134 -14.20 12.15 -7.16
C ALA A 134 -13.82 12.05 -8.65
N PRO A 135 -12.62 12.52 -9.07
CA PRO A 135 -12.16 12.38 -10.44
C PRO A 135 -12.27 10.93 -10.95
N GLY A 136 -12.65 10.75 -12.22
CA GLY A 136 -12.77 9.44 -12.85
C GLY A 136 -14.00 8.64 -12.43
N ALA A 137 -15.09 9.29 -11.97
CA ALA A 137 -16.37 8.63 -11.74
C ALA A 137 -16.96 8.07 -13.05
N ALA A 138 -17.88 7.10 -12.93
CA ALA A 138 -18.56 6.51 -14.07
C ALA A 138 -19.30 7.57 -14.90
N ASP A 139 -19.13 7.50 -16.23
CA ASP A 139 -19.78 8.38 -17.19
C ASP A 139 -20.07 7.61 -18.48
N ALA A 140 -21.29 7.12 -18.65
CA ALA A 140 -21.70 6.37 -19.82
C ALA A 140 -21.55 7.19 -21.10
N LYS A 141 -21.91 8.46 -21.06
CA LYS A 141 -21.87 9.35 -22.25
C LYS A 141 -20.46 9.63 -22.75
N ALA A 142 -19.48 9.67 -21.86
CA ALA A 142 -18.07 9.87 -22.20
C ALA A 142 -17.33 8.57 -22.53
N THR A 143 -17.92 7.41 -22.21
CA THR A 143 -17.31 6.09 -22.45
C THR A 143 -17.19 5.80 -23.94
N TYR A 144 -18.19 6.08 -24.72
CA TYR A 144 -18.17 5.89 -26.17
C TYR A 144 -17.51 7.08 -26.89
N ASP A 145 -17.00 6.84 -28.09
CA ASP A 145 -16.46 7.93 -28.92
C ASP A 145 -17.58 8.67 -29.67
N GLN A 146 -17.26 9.84 -30.23
CA GLN A 146 -18.23 10.67 -30.95
C GLN A 146 -18.78 10.00 -32.22
N ASN A 147 -18.14 8.93 -32.70
CA ASN A 147 -18.59 8.22 -33.91
C ASN A 147 -19.55 7.07 -33.57
N THR A 148 -19.65 6.67 -32.29
CA THR A 148 -20.65 5.75 -31.81
C THR A 148 -21.97 6.50 -31.64
N THR A 149 -22.95 6.20 -32.47
CA THR A 149 -24.21 6.94 -32.54
C THR A 149 -25.35 6.32 -31.73
N LEU A 150 -25.23 5.03 -31.38
CA LEU A 150 -26.21 4.30 -30.61
C LEU A 150 -25.53 3.13 -29.88
N VAL A 151 -25.90 2.91 -28.61
CA VAL A 151 -25.58 1.68 -27.86
C VAL A 151 -26.79 1.29 -27.01
N TYR A 152 -27.32 0.06 -27.21
CA TYR A 152 -28.34 -0.54 -26.36
C TYR A 152 -27.77 -1.76 -25.65
N HIS A 153 -27.72 -1.75 -24.32
CA HIS A 153 -27.37 -2.90 -23.47
C HIS A 153 -28.56 -3.78 -23.14
N PHE A 154 -29.80 -3.31 -23.37
CA PHE A 154 -31.08 -4.00 -23.06
C PHE A 154 -31.26 -4.36 -21.59
N ALA A 155 -30.59 -3.66 -20.67
CA ALA A 155 -30.61 -3.90 -19.25
C ALA A 155 -31.82 -3.27 -18.52
N GLU A 156 -32.75 -2.64 -19.24
CA GLU A 156 -33.88 -1.91 -18.65
C GLU A 156 -34.96 -2.87 -18.13
N PRO A 157 -35.63 -2.48 -17.04
CA PRO A 157 -36.76 -3.24 -16.50
C PRO A 157 -37.89 -3.43 -17.51
N SER A 158 -38.67 -4.49 -17.35
CA SER A 158 -39.83 -4.79 -18.20
C SER A 158 -40.78 -3.59 -18.34
N GLY A 159 -41.17 -3.29 -19.57
CA GLY A 159 -42.04 -2.17 -19.90
C GLY A 159 -41.31 -0.83 -20.12
N THR A 160 -40.00 -0.78 -19.95
CA THR A 160 -39.18 0.39 -20.23
C THR A 160 -38.51 0.24 -21.61
N PRO A 161 -38.56 1.25 -22.50
CA PRO A 161 -37.82 1.20 -23.75
C PRO A 161 -36.29 1.16 -23.52
N PRO A 162 -35.53 0.45 -24.37
CA PRO A 162 -34.07 0.48 -24.35
C PRO A 162 -33.53 1.91 -24.41
N ALA A 163 -32.64 2.25 -23.48
CA ALA A 163 -32.00 3.54 -23.37
C ALA A 163 -30.67 3.56 -24.12
N ASP A 164 -30.39 4.65 -24.80
CA ASP A 164 -29.10 4.88 -25.47
C ASP A 164 -28.02 5.24 -24.45
N ALA A 165 -27.03 4.39 -24.30
CA ALA A 165 -25.91 4.62 -23.40
C ALA A 165 -24.95 5.73 -23.90
N THR A 166 -25.07 6.17 -25.16
CA THR A 166 -24.30 7.28 -25.70
C THR A 166 -24.85 8.64 -25.28
N GLY A 167 -24.14 9.72 -25.61
CA GLY A 167 -24.60 11.08 -25.38
C GLY A 167 -25.71 11.54 -26.34
N ASN A 168 -26.08 10.72 -27.35
CA ASN A 168 -27.00 11.14 -28.44
C ASN A 168 -28.48 11.05 -28.03
N GLY A 169 -28.82 10.22 -27.06
CA GLY A 169 -30.18 10.11 -26.54
C GLY A 169 -31.18 9.43 -27.49
N ASN A 170 -30.71 8.53 -28.32
CA ASN A 170 -31.53 7.78 -29.31
C ASN A 170 -32.30 6.60 -28.62
N ASN A 171 -32.97 6.87 -27.52
CA ASN A 171 -33.74 5.85 -26.82
C ASN A 171 -34.80 5.23 -27.74
N ALA A 172 -35.03 3.92 -27.58
CA ALA A 172 -36.05 3.22 -28.37
C ALA A 172 -37.45 3.81 -28.15
N GLN A 173 -38.32 3.69 -29.15
CA GLN A 173 -39.68 4.24 -29.10
C GLN A 173 -40.66 3.33 -28.32
N ASN A 174 -40.35 2.06 -28.19
CA ASN A 174 -41.18 1.09 -27.51
C ASN A 174 -40.33 0.13 -26.68
N ALA A 175 -40.94 -0.40 -25.63
CA ALA A 175 -40.30 -1.40 -24.80
C ALA A 175 -40.15 -2.73 -25.55
N GLY A 176 -38.99 -3.39 -25.35
CA GLY A 176 -38.79 -4.77 -25.73
C GLY A 176 -39.33 -5.75 -24.69
N LEU A 177 -39.21 -7.04 -24.97
CA LEU A 177 -39.38 -8.08 -23.94
C LEU A 177 -38.00 -8.35 -23.34
N PRO A 178 -37.80 -8.10 -22.04
CA PRO A 178 -36.51 -8.38 -21.44
C PRO A 178 -36.27 -9.89 -21.35
N ASP A 179 -35.01 -10.28 -21.42
CA ASP A 179 -34.54 -11.62 -21.15
C ASP A 179 -33.45 -11.59 -20.09
N ASP A 180 -33.68 -12.27 -18.96
CA ASP A 180 -32.72 -12.31 -17.86
C ASP A 180 -31.48 -13.20 -18.17
N SER A 181 -31.49 -13.89 -19.33
CA SER A 181 -30.42 -14.77 -19.80
C SER A 181 -29.64 -14.21 -21.00
N GLY A 182 -29.47 -12.88 -21.07
CA GLY A 182 -28.59 -12.25 -22.04
C GLY A 182 -27.14 -12.72 -21.96
N LEU A 183 -26.31 -12.34 -22.90
CA LEU A 183 -24.88 -12.67 -22.91
C LEU A 183 -24.11 -11.84 -21.88
N ILE A 184 -24.49 -10.57 -21.72
CA ILE A 184 -23.88 -9.59 -20.83
C ILE A 184 -25.01 -8.96 -20.02
N GLY A 185 -25.37 -9.57 -18.88
CA GLY A 185 -26.53 -9.10 -18.13
C GLY A 185 -27.87 -9.50 -18.75
N PRO A 186 -28.94 -8.70 -18.60
CA PRO A 186 -30.20 -8.89 -19.30
C PRO A 186 -30.07 -8.57 -20.79
N GLY A 187 -30.90 -9.21 -21.62
CA GLY A 187 -30.94 -8.98 -23.05
C GLY A 187 -32.35 -8.74 -23.58
N LEU A 188 -32.51 -8.64 -24.88
CA LEU A 188 -33.77 -8.46 -25.57
C LEU A 188 -34.27 -9.78 -26.17
N ARG A 189 -35.49 -10.20 -25.80
CA ARG A 189 -36.18 -11.34 -26.40
C ARG A 189 -37.04 -10.90 -27.58
N LEU A 190 -36.83 -11.55 -28.72
CA LEU A 190 -37.58 -11.38 -29.96
C LEU A 190 -38.41 -12.63 -30.24
N SER A 191 -39.73 -12.51 -30.17
CA SER A 191 -40.67 -13.62 -30.24
C SER A 191 -41.20 -13.89 -31.65
N GLY A 192 -40.76 -13.16 -32.64
CA GLY A 192 -41.33 -13.14 -34.00
C GLY A 192 -42.64 -12.37 -34.11
N LYS A 193 -43.11 -11.75 -33.03
CA LYS A 193 -44.33 -10.91 -32.98
C LYS A 193 -44.09 -9.55 -32.38
N ASN A 194 -42.91 -9.27 -31.91
CA ASN A 194 -42.48 -8.00 -31.35
C ASN A 194 -41.22 -7.53 -32.04
N SER A 195 -41.11 -6.22 -32.17
CA SER A 195 -39.93 -5.54 -32.67
C SER A 195 -39.66 -4.32 -31.81
N VAL A 196 -38.41 -3.87 -31.75
CA VAL A 196 -38.03 -2.61 -31.11
C VAL A 196 -37.70 -1.58 -32.18
N THR A 197 -38.27 -0.38 -32.02
CA THR A 197 -38.12 0.70 -32.96
C THR A 197 -37.06 1.69 -32.50
N ILE A 198 -35.98 1.79 -33.27
CA ILE A 198 -34.97 2.84 -33.12
C ILE A 198 -35.52 4.13 -33.74
N PRO A 199 -35.47 5.27 -33.03
CA PRO A 199 -36.07 6.50 -33.50
C PRO A 199 -35.35 7.07 -34.76
N ALA A 200 -36.06 7.81 -35.56
CA ALA A 200 -35.46 8.72 -36.51
C ALA A 200 -34.83 9.90 -35.74
N SER A 201 -33.55 10.14 -35.94
CA SER A 201 -32.83 11.27 -35.34
C SER A 201 -31.71 11.75 -36.25
N THR A 202 -31.25 12.98 -36.04
CA THR A 202 -30.18 13.59 -36.86
C THR A 202 -28.86 12.84 -36.74
N SER A 203 -28.55 12.30 -35.57
CA SER A 203 -27.33 11.50 -35.31
C SER A 203 -27.36 10.13 -35.97
N LEU A 204 -28.56 9.63 -36.31
CA LEU A 204 -28.78 8.35 -36.98
C LEU A 204 -29.10 8.50 -38.46
N ASN A 205 -29.09 9.71 -39.04
CA ASN A 205 -29.30 9.91 -40.47
C ASN A 205 -28.10 9.37 -41.26
N TRP A 206 -28.40 8.54 -42.25
CA TRP A 206 -27.40 8.01 -43.18
C TRP A 206 -27.46 8.79 -44.48
N THR A 207 -26.31 9.15 -45.02
CA THR A 207 -26.15 9.75 -46.33
C THR A 207 -25.68 8.69 -47.34
N ASP A 208 -25.91 8.96 -48.62
CA ASP A 208 -25.52 8.03 -49.68
C ASP A 208 -23.99 7.76 -49.66
N GLY A 209 -23.60 6.49 -49.64
CA GLY A 209 -22.21 6.08 -49.61
C GLY A 209 -21.48 6.29 -48.26
N GLN A 210 -22.20 6.66 -47.21
CA GLN A 210 -21.62 6.85 -45.88
C GLN A 210 -21.00 5.56 -45.34
N SER A 211 -19.85 5.68 -44.67
CA SER A 211 -19.29 4.58 -43.86
C SER A 211 -20.15 4.34 -42.63
N LEU A 212 -20.34 3.09 -42.29
CA LEU A 212 -21.22 2.64 -41.20
C LEU A 212 -20.69 1.36 -40.57
N THR A 213 -20.87 1.20 -39.28
CA THR A 213 -20.74 -0.10 -38.59
C THR A 213 -21.99 -0.32 -37.77
N TRP A 214 -22.58 -1.49 -37.91
CA TRP A 214 -23.64 -2.03 -37.08
C TRP A 214 -23.11 -3.32 -36.45
N SER A 215 -23.31 -3.57 -35.17
CA SER A 215 -22.97 -4.83 -34.52
C SER A 215 -23.95 -5.16 -33.41
N ALA A 216 -24.14 -6.45 -33.16
CA ALA A 216 -24.94 -6.97 -32.04
C ALA A 216 -24.57 -8.44 -31.78
N TRP A 217 -24.89 -8.91 -30.59
CA TRP A 217 -24.96 -10.33 -30.29
C TRP A 217 -26.36 -10.85 -30.57
N ILE A 218 -26.45 -12.01 -31.21
CA ILE A 218 -27.71 -12.70 -31.50
C ILE A 218 -27.65 -14.17 -31.07
N ASN A 219 -28.79 -14.68 -30.58
CA ASN A 219 -28.97 -16.10 -30.28
C ASN A 219 -30.29 -16.54 -30.90
N ALA A 220 -30.23 -17.18 -32.07
CA ALA A 220 -31.42 -17.64 -32.79
C ALA A 220 -32.06 -18.83 -32.07
N SER A 221 -33.30 -18.71 -31.63
CA SER A 221 -34.05 -19.80 -31.00
C SER A 221 -34.41 -20.93 -31.99
N ALA A 222 -34.63 -20.53 -33.25
CA ALA A 222 -34.89 -21.43 -34.37
C ALA A 222 -34.33 -20.80 -35.65
N LEU A 223 -33.96 -21.60 -36.62
CA LEU A 223 -33.49 -21.13 -37.92
C LEU A 223 -34.65 -21.14 -38.90
N GLN A 224 -35.12 -19.99 -39.31
CA GLN A 224 -36.25 -19.83 -40.22
C GLN A 224 -35.77 -19.23 -41.57
N PRO A 225 -36.51 -19.42 -42.64
CA PRO A 225 -36.18 -18.79 -43.94
C PRO A 225 -36.46 -17.30 -43.90
N ASN A 226 -35.53 -16.50 -44.46
CA ASN A 226 -35.67 -15.06 -44.65
C ASN A 226 -36.11 -14.27 -43.42
N GLU A 227 -35.45 -14.44 -42.30
CA GLU A 227 -35.68 -13.65 -41.07
C GLU A 227 -35.01 -12.29 -41.13
N ALA A 228 -35.71 -11.23 -40.70
CA ALA A 228 -35.16 -9.89 -40.53
C ALA A 228 -34.68 -9.66 -39.12
N ILE A 229 -33.38 -9.52 -38.92
CA ILE A 229 -32.73 -9.18 -37.65
C ILE A 229 -32.76 -7.68 -37.40
N PHE A 230 -32.42 -6.91 -38.43
CA PHE A 230 -32.46 -5.45 -38.44
C PHE A 230 -32.90 -4.96 -39.79
N SER A 231 -33.80 -3.99 -39.82
CA SER A 231 -34.24 -3.38 -41.07
C SER A 231 -34.37 -1.87 -40.97
N ARG A 232 -34.08 -1.19 -42.08
CA ARG A 232 -34.33 0.24 -42.26
C ARG A 232 -34.74 0.52 -43.68
N ARG A 233 -35.95 1.12 -43.89
CA ARG A 233 -36.50 1.35 -45.23
C ARG A 233 -37.12 2.74 -45.34
N SER A 234 -36.93 3.40 -46.48
CA SER A 234 -37.59 4.67 -46.81
C SER A 234 -37.53 4.99 -48.30
N GLY A 235 -38.66 5.30 -48.92
CA GLY A 235 -38.71 5.85 -50.28
C GLY A 235 -38.11 4.95 -51.38
N GLY A 236 -38.13 3.64 -51.22
CA GLY A 236 -37.51 2.69 -52.15
C GLY A 236 -36.05 2.32 -51.83
N ASN A 237 -35.45 3.01 -50.86
CA ASN A 237 -34.14 2.64 -50.29
C ASN A 237 -34.32 1.67 -49.16
N ASP A 238 -33.47 0.66 -49.09
CA ASP A 238 -33.47 -0.32 -47.99
C ASP A 238 -32.06 -0.78 -47.56
N PHE A 239 -32.01 -1.13 -46.30
CA PHE A 239 -30.86 -1.79 -45.67
C PHE A 239 -31.40 -2.84 -44.69
N LEU A 240 -31.07 -4.10 -44.94
CA LEU A 240 -31.56 -5.24 -44.18
C LEU A 240 -30.38 -6.12 -43.74
N ILE A 241 -30.36 -6.53 -42.48
CA ILE A 241 -29.53 -7.60 -41.98
C ILE A 241 -30.47 -8.74 -41.61
N GLY A 242 -30.23 -9.93 -42.14
CA GLY A 242 -31.13 -11.04 -41.97
C GLY A 242 -30.43 -12.42 -41.96
N ALA A 243 -31.23 -13.45 -41.76
CA ALA A 243 -30.82 -14.84 -41.80
C ALA A 243 -31.75 -15.66 -42.69
N ASP A 244 -31.22 -16.59 -43.48
CA ASP A 244 -31.99 -17.55 -44.26
C ASP A 244 -31.56 -18.96 -43.82
N ASN A 245 -32.41 -19.66 -43.05
CA ASN A 245 -32.09 -20.94 -42.46
C ASN A 245 -30.73 -20.92 -41.73
N GLY A 246 -30.43 -19.85 -41.04
CA GLY A 246 -29.19 -19.61 -40.30
C GLY A 246 -28.01 -19.04 -41.12
N ALA A 247 -28.11 -18.98 -42.44
CA ALA A 247 -27.13 -18.28 -43.27
C ALA A 247 -27.37 -16.77 -43.20
N LEU A 248 -26.48 -16.04 -42.53
CA LEU A 248 -26.58 -14.63 -42.33
C LEU A 248 -26.28 -13.87 -43.66
N PHE A 249 -27.01 -12.80 -43.95
CA PHE A 249 -26.86 -11.96 -45.12
C PHE A 249 -27.08 -10.47 -44.82
N VAL A 250 -26.55 -9.63 -45.67
CA VAL A 250 -26.91 -8.20 -45.76
C VAL A 250 -27.52 -7.93 -47.12
N GLU A 251 -28.58 -7.13 -47.14
CA GLU A 251 -29.26 -6.69 -48.35
C GLU A 251 -29.30 -5.16 -48.41
N VAL A 252 -28.99 -4.60 -49.57
CA VAL A 252 -29.01 -3.16 -49.83
C VAL A 252 -29.74 -2.91 -51.14
N ASN A 253 -30.81 -2.15 -51.10
CA ASN A 253 -31.65 -1.81 -52.26
C ASN A 253 -32.01 -3.06 -53.08
N GLY A 254 -32.48 -4.12 -52.40
CA GLY A 254 -32.89 -5.39 -53.01
C GLY A 254 -31.74 -6.26 -53.51
N THR A 255 -30.48 -5.84 -53.35
CA THR A 255 -29.32 -6.66 -53.71
C THR A 255 -28.77 -7.33 -52.42
N ARG A 256 -28.77 -8.65 -52.40
CA ARG A 256 -28.37 -9.45 -51.25
C ARG A 256 -26.93 -9.99 -51.43
N SER A 257 -26.16 -9.99 -50.32
CA SER A 257 -24.86 -10.67 -50.27
C SER A 257 -25.03 -12.19 -50.42
N GLN A 258 -23.94 -12.88 -50.68
CA GLN A 258 -23.91 -14.31 -50.42
C GLN A 258 -24.13 -14.57 -48.92
N GLY A 259 -24.81 -15.67 -48.58
CA GLY A 259 -24.99 -16.03 -47.18
C GLY A 259 -23.68 -16.50 -46.55
N SER A 260 -23.55 -16.27 -45.24
CA SER A 260 -22.50 -16.88 -44.43
C SER A 260 -22.62 -18.42 -44.39
N ALA A 261 -21.64 -19.10 -43.81
CA ALA A 261 -21.91 -20.41 -43.25
C ALA A 261 -23.07 -20.30 -42.22
N PRO A 262 -23.99 -21.30 -42.19
CA PRO A 262 -25.10 -21.25 -41.23
C PRO A 262 -24.60 -21.21 -39.79
N ILE A 263 -25.16 -20.30 -38.98
CA ILE A 263 -24.96 -20.24 -37.54
C ILE A 263 -25.67 -21.41 -36.85
N GLN A 264 -25.31 -21.68 -35.59
CA GLN A 264 -25.99 -22.70 -34.79
C GLN A 264 -27.15 -22.05 -34.01
N ALA A 265 -28.32 -22.69 -34.01
CA ALA A 265 -29.41 -22.25 -33.14
C ALA A 265 -29.05 -22.45 -31.67
N LYS A 266 -29.58 -21.60 -30.81
CA LYS A 266 -29.37 -21.61 -29.35
C LYS A 266 -27.92 -21.40 -28.94
N THR A 267 -27.18 -20.68 -29.75
CA THR A 267 -25.79 -20.29 -29.51
C THR A 267 -25.65 -18.81 -29.79
N TRP A 268 -24.96 -18.09 -28.91
CA TRP A 268 -24.67 -16.68 -29.10
C TRP A 268 -23.60 -16.49 -30.19
N HIS A 269 -23.89 -15.64 -31.15
CA HIS A 269 -22.98 -15.24 -32.22
C HIS A 269 -22.86 -13.74 -32.30
N HIS A 270 -21.63 -13.23 -32.39
CA HIS A 270 -21.39 -11.81 -32.66
C HIS A 270 -21.54 -11.52 -34.16
N LEU A 271 -22.44 -10.65 -34.50
CA LEU A 271 -22.71 -10.21 -35.85
C LEU A 271 -22.27 -8.76 -36.02
N ALA A 272 -21.49 -8.48 -37.07
CA ALA A 272 -21.20 -7.08 -37.42
C ALA A 272 -21.26 -6.88 -38.93
N VAL A 273 -21.75 -5.70 -39.33
CA VAL A 273 -21.81 -5.25 -40.70
C VAL A 273 -21.08 -3.93 -40.83
N VAL A 274 -20.01 -3.94 -41.63
CA VAL A 274 -19.17 -2.76 -41.87
C VAL A 274 -19.34 -2.31 -43.32
N ALA A 275 -19.85 -1.12 -43.53
CA ALA A 275 -19.92 -0.49 -44.85
C ALA A 275 -18.80 0.55 -44.97
N ASP A 276 -18.03 0.46 -46.05
CA ASP A 276 -16.95 1.38 -46.36
C ASP A 276 -16.98 1.72 -47.87
N GLY A 277 -17.48 2.88 -48.19
CA GLY A 277 -17.70 3.33 -49.56
C GLY A 277 -18.65 2.41 -50.34
N GLY A 278 -18.14 1.75 -51.38
CA GLY A 278 -18.93 0.84 -52.23
C GLY A 278 -18.91 -0.63 -51.83
N LYS A 279 -18.49 -0.94 -50.60
CA LYS A 279 -18.35 -2.30 -50.09
C LYS A 279 -18.99 -2.47 -48.73
N VAL A 280 -19.83 -3.49 -48.58
CA VAL A 280 -20.37 -3.90 -47.27
C VAL A 280 -19.81 -5.27 -46.92
N THR A 281 -19.24 -5.41 -45.73
CA THR A 281 -18.65 -6.66 -45.23
C THR A 281 -19.42 -7.15 -44.02
N LEU A 282 -19.88 -8.37 -44.06
CA LEU A 282 -20.50 -9.07 -42.94
C LEU A 282 -19.44 -9.89 -42.18
N TYR A 283 -19.41 -9.69 -40.88
CA TYR A 283 -18.56 -10.43 -39.94
C TYR A 283 -19.43 -11.31 -39.03
N VAL A 284 -18.96 -12.53 -38.81
CA VAL A 284 -19.54 -13.48 -37.84
C VAL A 284 -18.42 -13.89 -36.87
N ASP A 285 -18.65 -13.76 -35.59
CA ASP A 285 -17.70 -14.09 -34.53
C ASP A 285 -16.30 -13.47 -34.77
N GLY A 286 -16.31 -12.18 -35.19
CA GLY A 286 -15.09 -11.40 -35.44
C GLY A 286 -14.35 -11.75 -36.74
N THR A 287 -14.92 -12.60 -37.60
CA THR A 287 -14.30 -13.04 -38.86
C THR A 287 -15.17 -12.64 -40.06
N ALA A 288 -14.55 -12.03 -41.08
CA ALA A 288 -15.26 -11.67 -42.30
C ALA A 288 -15.84 -12.93 -43.00
N SER A 289 -17.16 -12.93 -43.22
CA SER A 289 -17.89 -14.08 -43.70
C SER A 289 -18.51 -13.88 -45.11
N ALA A 290 -19.00 -12.68 -45.40
CA ALA A 290 -19.56 -12.35 -46.72
C ALA A 290 -19.28 -10.89 -47.09
N THR A 291 -19.34 -10.60 -48.36
CA THR A 291 -19.20 -9.21 -48.87
C THR A 291 -20.27 -8.89 -49.91
N LEU A 292 -20.69 -7.64 -49.95
CA LEU A 292 -21.61 -7.10 -50.96
C LEU A 292 -20.99 -5.83 -51.57
N SER A 293 -20.92 -5.81 -52.89
CA SER A 293 -20.54 -4.57 -53.61
C SER A 293 -21.77 -3.65 -53.74
N ALA A 294 -21.96 -2.83 -52.72
CA ALA A 294 -23.04 -1.87 -52.59
C ALA A 294 -22.65 -0.71 -51.69
N SER A 295 -23.26 0.44 -51.88
CA SER A 295 -23.13 1.61 -50.98
C SER A 295 -24.35 1.69 -50.09
N VAL A 296 -24.16 2.13 -48.82
CA VAL A 296 -25.26 2.42 -47.91
C VAL A 296 -26.14 3.52 -48.54
N PRO A 297 -27.46 3.33 -48.66
CA PRO A 297 -28.33 4.39 -49.19
C PRO A 297 -28.64 5.47 -48.16
N ALA A 298 -29.05 6.65 -48.65
CA ALA A 298 -29.54 7.68 -47.75
C ALA A 298 -30.85 7.23 -47.07
N LEU A 299 -30.82 7.17 -45.74
CA LEU A 299 -31.92 6.73 -44.89
C LEU A 299 -32.04 7.62 -43.65
N SER A 300 -33.25 8.18 -43.42
CA SER A 300 -33.58 9.00 -42.26
C SER A 300 -34.82 8.48 -41.50
N SER A 301 -35.39 7.36 -41.95
CA SER A 301 -36.53 6.68 -41.30
C SER A 301 -36.13 6.04 -39.95
N PRO A 302 -37.10 5.69 -39.08
CA PRO A 302 -36.86 4.75 -38.00
C PRO A 302 -36.31 3.42 -38.50
N ALA A 303 -35.57 2.70 -37.65
CA ALA A 303 -35.10 1.33 -37.92
C ALA A 303 -35.83 0.35 -37.01
N LEU A 304 -35.93 -0.90 -37.43
CA LEU A 304 -36.58 -1.98 -36.67
C LEU A 304 -35.54 -3.04 -36.28
N ILE A 305 -35.59 -3.47 -35.04
CA ILE A 305 -34.86 -4.63 -34.50
C ILE A 305 -35.84 -5.78 -34.42
N GLY A 306 -35.46 -6.95 -34.97
CA GLY A 306 -36.23 -8.18 -34.91
C GLY A 306 -37.45 -8.23 -35.85
N GLY A 307 -37.51 -7.33 -36.86
CA GLY A 307 -38.59 -7.32 -37.81
C GLY A 307 -38.29 -6.49 -39.06
N ASP A 308 -39.17 -6.57 -40.02
CA ASP A 308 -39.12 -5.77 -41.25
C ASP A 308 -40.27 -4.73 -41.31
N SER A 309 -40.10 -3.68 -42.07
CA SER A 309 -41.12 -2.64 -42.25
C SER A 309 -42.41 -3.24 -42.84
N PRO A 310 -43.59 -2.83 -42.37
CA PRO A 310 -44.85 -3.24 -42.97
C PRO A 310 -44.98 -2.82 -44.46
N ASP A 311 -44.20 -1.86 -44.92
CA ASP A 311 -44.16 -1.38 -46.32
C ASP A 311 -43.22 -2.24 -47.20
N ALA A 312 -42.63 -3.31 -46.66
CA ALA A 312 -41.74 -4.20 -47.41
C ALA A 312 -42.52 -4.98 -48.47
N THR A 313 -42.08 -4.88 -49.73
CA THR A 313 -42.69 -5.58 -50.87
C THR A 313 -42.46 -7.12 -50.85
N ALA A 314 -41.43 -7.58 -50.14
CA ALA A 314 -41.18 -8.96 -49.79
C ALA A 314 -41.20 -9.07 -48.27
N GLY A 315 -42.24 -9.64 -47.67
CA GLY A 315 -42.34 -9.81 -46.23
C GLY A 315 -41.30 -10.80 -45.75
N ASN A 316 -40.23 -10.29 -45.12
CA ASN A 316 -39.33 -11.12 -44.36
C ASN A 316 -39.99 -11.55 -43.04
N ALA A 317 -39.71 -12.77 -42.60
CA ALA A 317 -40.15 -13.22 -41.27
C ALA A 317 -39.50 -12.38 -40.19
N ALA A 318 -40.21 -12.17 -39.10
CA ALA A 318 -39.58 -11.55 -37.94
C ALA A 318 -38.62 -12.54 -37.26
N PHE A 319 -37.48 -12.06 -36.81
CA PHE A 319 -36.47 -12.88 -36.11
C PHE A 319 -37.04 -13.43 -34.80
N VAL A 320 -36.71 -14.71 -34.51
CA VAL A 320 -37.07 -15.38 -33.26
C VAL A 320 -35.80 -15.79 -32.51
N GLY A 321 -35.52 -15.11 -31.44
CA GLY A 321 -34.32 -15.33 -30.66
C GLY A 321 -34.09 -14.25 -29.63
N GLU A 322 -32.87 -14.09 -29.25
CA GLU A 322 -32.40 -13.11 -28.28
C GLU A 322 -31.38 -12.21 -28.95
N MET A 323 -31.29 -10.96 -28.50
CA MET A 323 -30.30 -9.97 -28.93
C MET A 323 -29.72 -9.27 -27.74
N ASP A 324 -28.41 -8.98 -27.81
CA ASP A 324 -27.69 -8.25 -26.78
C ASP A 324 -26.66 -7.32 -27.42
N GLU A 325 -26.25 -6.25 -26.71
CA GLU A 325 -25.15 -5.35 -27.09
C GLU A 325 -25.24 -4.78 -28.51
N LEU A 326 -26.33 -4.12 -28.83
CA LEU A 326 -26.47 -3.44 -30.11
C LEU A 326 -25.67 -2.13 -30.15
N GLU A 327 -24.73 -2.02 -31.07
CA GLU A 327 -23.96 -0.80 -31.33
C GLU A 327 -24.09 -0.35 -32.80
N ILE A 328 -24.26 0.98 -33.01
CA ILE A 328 -24.20 1.62 -34.36
C ILE A 328 -23.16 2.75 -34.32
N SER A 329 -22.24 2.71 -35.29
CA SER A 329 -21.24 3.76 -35.50
C SER A 329 -21.36 4.35 -36.90
N ASN A 330 -21.09 5.66 -37.03
CA ASN A 330 -21.14 6.39 -38.34
C ASN A 330 -19.80 6.34 -39.12
N ILE A 331 -18.92 5.40 -38.75
CA ILE A 331 -17.66 5.12 -39.45
C ILE A 331 -17.51 3.62 -39.68
N ALA A 332 -16.62 3.24 -40.60
CA ALA A 332 -16.18 1.87 -40.77
C ALA A 332 -15.17 1.52 -39.68
N ARG A 333 -15.58 0.71 -38.69
CA ARG A 333 -14.68 0.18 -37.68
C ARG A 333 -13.73 -0.82 -38.29
N SER A 334 -12.48 -0.84 -37.81
CA SER A 334 -11.46 -1.79 -38.29
C SER A 334 -11.81 -3.25 -37.94
N PRO A 335 -11.33 -4.23 -38.73
CA PRO A 335 -11.50 -5.65 -38.38
C PRO A 335 -10.96 -5.98 -36.99
N GLY A 336 -9.91 -5.29 -36.52
CA GLY A 336 -9.36 -5.45 -35.17
C GLY A 336 -10.34 -5.08 -34.07
N ILE A 337 -11.11 -4.00 -34.23
CA ILE A 337 -12.17 -3.61 -33.28
C ILE A 337 -13.31 -4.64 -33.28
N ILE A 338 -13.74 -5.09 -34.46
CA ILE A 338 -14.81 -6.10 -34.56
C ILE A 338 -14.37 -7.42 -33.89
N ARG A 339 -13.12 -7.83 -34.10
CA ARG A 339 -12.56 -9.02 -33.44
C ARG A 339 -12.42 -8.85 -31.94
N LEU A 340 -11.99 -7.64 -31.48
CA LEU A 340 -11.89 -7.31 -30.07
C LEU A 340 -13.27 -7.42 -29.38
N ALA A 341 -14.32 -6.88 -29.99
CA ALA A 341 -15.68 -6.97 -29.47
C ALA A 341 -16.16 -8.42 -29.41
N ALA A 342 -16.09 -9.14 -30.53
CA ALA A 342 -16.52 -10.55 -30.60
C ALA A 342 -15.83 -11.44 -29.56
N MET A 343 -14.52 -11.31 -29.40
CA MET A 343 -13.74 -12.20 -28.53
C MET A 343 -13.71 -11.72 -27.07
N GLY A 344 -13.76 -10.42 -26.84
CA GLY A 344 -13.70 -9.83 -25.49
C GLY A 344 -15.03 -9.88 -24.76
N GLN A 345 -16.15 -9.83 -25.49
CA GLN A 345 -17.49 -9.87 -24.93
C GLN A 345 -18.00 -11.31 -24.72
N ALA A 346 -17.50 -12.30 -25.46
CA ALA A 346 -17.88 -13.68 -25.28
C ALA A 346 -17.40 -14.25 -23.92
N ALA A 347 -18.22 -15.07 -23.29
CA ALA A 347 -17.92 -15.58 -21.95
C ALA A 347 -16.72 -16.53 -21.91
N ASP A 348 -16.50 -17.32 -22.96
CA ASP A 348 -15.44 -18.33 -23.05
C ASP A 348 -14.07 -17.75 -23.46
N THR A 349 -14.06 -16.68 -24.25
CA THR A 349 -12.82 -16.09 -24.79
C THR A 349 -12.45 -14.78 -24.08
N GLY A 350 -13.40 -14.08 -23.47
CA GLY A 350 -13.15 -12.85 -22.72
C GLY A 350 -12.12 -13.02 -21.60
N GLY A 351 -12.10 -14.18 -20.95
CA GLY A 351 -11.10 -14.53 -19.94
C GLY A 351 -9.68 -14.73 -20.49
N LYS A 352 -9.51 -14.91 -21.82
CA LYS A 352 -8.19 -14.92 -22.47
C LYS A 352 -7.73 -13.51 -22.84
N LEU A 353 -8.66 -12.62 -23.13
CA LEU A 353 -8.35 -11.21 -23.41
C LEU A 353 -7.94 -10.47 -22.16
N LEU A 354 -8.61 -10.73 -21.03
CA LEU A 354 -8.44 -10.00 -19.77
C LEU A 354 -7.93 -10.92 -18.68
N ALA A 355 -6.78 -10.58 -18.13
CA ALA A 355 -6.26 -11.19 -16.91
C ALA A 355 -6.35 -10.19 -15.76
N ILE A 356 -7.06 -10.54 -14.69
CA ILE A 356 -7.22 -9.73 -13.48
C ILE A 356 -6.25 -10.26 -12.42
N GLY A 357 -5.36 -9.38 -11.94
CA GLY A 357 -4.37 -9.69 -10.90
C GLY A 357 -4.97 -9.73 -9.49
N PRO A 358 -4.16 -10.12 -8.49
CA PRO A 358 -4.56 -10.09 -7.10
C PRO A 358 -4.79 -8.66 -6.60
N ASP A 359 -5.44 -8.56 -5.42
CA ASP A 359 -5.60 -7.28 -4.75
C ASP A 359 -4.27 -6.76 -4.23
N GLU A 360 -3.98 -5.49 -4.53
CA GLU A 360 -2.85 -4.75 -4.01
C GLU A 360 -3.35 -3.68 -3.03
N GLN A 361 -2.55 -3.40 -2.00
CA GLN A 361 -2.78 -2.32 -1.05
C GLN A 361 -1.77 -1.19 -1.27
N PRO A 362 -2.08 0.06 -0.86
CA PRO A 362 -1.11 1.15 -0.93
C PRO A 362 0.21 0.73 -0.27
N PRO A 363 1.35 1.09 -0.86
CA PRO A 363 2.63 0.84 -0.22
C PRO A 363 2.61 1.56 1.12
N ALA A 364 2.35 0.83 2.18
CA ALA A 364 2.53 1.33 3.53
C ALA A 364 4.00 1.74 3.65
N GLY A 365 4.29 3.02 3.86
CA GLY A 365 5.60 3.39 4.33
C GLY A 365 5.93 2.44 5.48
N TRP A 366 7.10 1.80 5.49
CA TRP A 366 7.42 0.74 6.46
C TRP A 366 7.11 1.13 7.91
N LEU A 367 7.22 2.42 8.24
CA LEU A 367 6.81 3.01 9.50
C LEU A 367 5.28 3.08 9.65
N SER A 368 4.53 3.55 8.65
CA SER A 368 3.07 3.68 8.74
C SER A 368 2.38 2.31 8.73
N GLY A 369 2.89 1.34 7.96
CA GLY A 369 2.42 -0.04 7.98
C GLY A 369 2.69 -0.74 9.31
N ALA A 370 3.92 -0.58 9.85
CA ALA A 370 4.28 -1.10 11.16
C ALA A 370 3.43 -0.44 12.27
N PHE A 371 3.29 0.89 12.27
CA PHE A 371 2.47 1.59 13.26
C PHE A 371 0.96 1.33 13.10
N GLY A 372 0.45 1.12 11.88
CA GLY A 372 -0.93 0.73 11.63
C GLY A 372 -1.24 -0.66 12.21
N LEU A 373 -0.39 -1.65 11.92
CA LEU A 373 -0.49 -2.99 12.51
C LEU A 373 -0.32 -2.97 14.02
N PHE A 374 0.66 -2.20 14.54
CA PHE A 374 0.82 -1.99 15.99
C PHE A 374 -0.42 -1.34 16.61
N GLY A 375 -1.05 -0.39 15.94
CA GLY A 375 -2.28 0.25 16.39
C GLY A 375 -3.45 -0.75 16.52
N VAL A 376 -3.62 -1.63 15.56
CA VAL A 376 -4.62 -2.71 15.59
C VAL A 376 -4.31 -3.70 16.72
N ILE A 377 -3.04 -4.12 16.85
CA ILE A 377 -2.60 -5.03 17.91
C ILE A 377 -2.80 -4.40 19.29
N LEU A 378 -2.43 -3.12 19.49
CA LEU A 378 -2.62 -2.41 20.76
C LEU A 378 -4.09 -2.27 21.16
N LYS A 379 -5.01 -2.08 20.21
CA LYS A 379 -6.45 -2.04 20.48
C LYS A 379 -7.02 -3.38 20.93
N SER A 380 -6.40 -4.49 20.53
CA SER A 380 -6.82 -5.85 20.91
C SER A 380 -6.17 -6.36 22.20
N VAL A 381 -5.23 -5.61 22.83
CA VAL A 381 -4.59 -5.99 24.09
C VAL A 381 -5.59 -6.01 25.24
N THR A 382 -5.63 -7.10 25.99
CA THR A 382 -6.46 -7.25 27.20
C THR A 382 -5.97 -6.38 28.37
N ILE A 383 -6.85 -6.15 29.38
CA ILE A 383 -6.51 -5.33 30.56
C ILE A 383 -5.28 -5.87 31.29
N ASP A 384 -5.16 -7.19 31.41
CA ASP A 384 -4.01 -7.84 32.06
C ASP A 384 -2.70 -7.57 31.30
N GLY A 385 -2.74 -7.58 29.97
CA GLY A 385 -1.63 -7.17 29.12
C GLY A 385 -1.21 -5.71 29.37
N TRP A 386 -2.17 -4.81 29.53
CA TRP A 386 -1.89 -3.41 29.86
C TRP A 386 -1.25 -3.21 31.23
N VAL A 387 -1.60 -4.04 32.23
CA VAL A 387 -0.95 -4.02 33.55
C VAL A 387 0.54 -4.36 33.42
N VAL A 388 0.88 -5.43 32.71
CA VAL A 388 2.28 -5.82 32.46
C VAL A 388 3.04 -4.74 31.70
N ILE A 389 2.45 -4.19 30.64
CA ILE A 389 3.04 -3.09 29.84
C ILE A 389 3.25 -1.85 30.71
N GLY A 390 2.31 -1.52 31.61
CA GLY A 390 2.41 -0.41 32.54
C GLY A 390 3.61 -0.55 33.50
N ILE A 391 3.81 -1.75 34.09
CA ILE A 391 4.96 -2.04 34.95
C ILE A 391 6.27 -1.89 34.17
N LEU A 392 6.33 -2.46 32.96
CA LEU A 392 7.49 -2.32 32.07
C LEU A 392 7.76 -0.87 31.69
N GLY A 393 6.70 -0.06 31.47
CA GLY A 393 6.81 1.39 31.23
C GLY A 393 7.45 2.14 32.39
N ILE A 394 7.04 1.85 33.63
CA ILE A 394 7.65 2.42 34.83
C ILE A 394 9.12 2.02 34.93
N MET A 395 9.44 0.74 34.74
CA MET A 395 10.83 0.27 34.73
C MET A 395 11.67 0.96 33.64
N SER A 396 11.11 1.20 32.48
CA SER A 396 11.77 1.92 31.39
C SER A 396 12.11 3.37 31.80
N ILE A 397 11.14 4.09 32.36
CA ILE A 397 11.33 5.48 32.81
C ILE A 397 12.44 5.56 33.86
N ILE A 398 12.42 4.69 34.87
CA ILE A 398 13.44 4.63 35.91
C ILE A 398 14.81 4.33 35.30
N SER A 399 14.89 3.34 34.41
CA SER A 399 16.13 2.96 33.75
C SER A 399 16.72 4.10 32.93
N TRP A 400 15.91 4.78 32.14
CA TRP A 400 16.34 5.95 31.33
C TRP A 400 16.79 7.12 32.22
N TYR A 401 16.05 7.40 33.31
CA TYR A 401 16.43 8.44 34.27
C TYR A 401 17.80 8.16 34.87
N VAL A 402 18.03 6.93 35.35
CA VAL A 402 19.32 6.52 35.94
C VAL A 402 20.43 6.59 34.90
N MET A 403 20.20 6.09 33.70
CA MET A 403 21.20 6.10 32.63
C MET A 403 21.63 7.52 32.26
N VAL A 404 20.68 8.44 32.08
CA VAL A 404 20.97 9.83 31.72
C VAL A 404 21.68 10.57 32.84
N THR A 405 21.18 10.47 34.06
CA THR A 405 21.78 11.14 35.22
C THR A 405 23.21 10.63 35.49
N LYS A 406 23.42 9.31 35.44
CA LYS A 406 24.76 8.70 35.60
C LYS A 406 25.70 9.05 34.45
N TYR A 407 25.22 9.12 33.22
CA TYR A 407 26.04 9.56 32.08
C TYR A 407 26.61 10.96 32.32
N PHE A 408 25.79 11.91 32.71
CA PHE A 408 26.24 13.28 33.01
C PHE A 408 27.15 13.33 34.23
N TYR A 409 26.83 12.58 35.28
CA TYR A 409 27.64 12.50 36.49
C TYR A 409 29.05 11.95 36.20
N VAL A 410 29.16 10.82 35.49
CA VAL A 410 30.46 10.21 35.14
C VAL A 410 31.29 11.14 34.27
N ASN A 411 30.68 11.80 33.29
CA ASN A 411 31.41 12.78 32.46
C ASN A 411 31.89 13.98 33.28
N PHE A 412 31.07 14.46 34.22
CA PHE A 412 31.44 15.54 35.13
C PHE A 412 32.63 15.14 36.02
N VAL A 413 32.60 13.94 36.61
CA VAL A 413 33.66 13.37 37.42
C VAL A 413 34.96 13.22 36.60
N GLN A 414 34.89 12.62 35.41
CA GLN A 414 36.08 12.45 34.55
C GLN A 414 36.71 13.81 34.17
N ALA A 415 35.89 14.80 33.85
CA ALA A 415 36.41 16.13 33.56
C ALA A 415 37.09 16.77 34.78
N GLY A 416 36.50 16.62 35.97
CA GLY A 416 37.08 17.09 37.21
C GLY A 416 38.40 16.38 37.54
N ASN A 417 38.44 15.06 37.40
CA ASN A 417 39.65 14.26 37.60
C ASN A 417 40.79 14.69 36.65
N LYS A 418 40.49 14.91 35.37
CA LYS A 418 41.50 15.37 34.39
C LYS A 418 42.07 16.75 34.73
N LEU A 419 41.22 17.67 35.18
CA LEU A 419 41.65 18.99 35.64
C LEU A 419 42.53 18.88 36.90
N PHE A 420 42.12 18.09 37.85
CA PHE A 420 42.90 17.85 39.07
C PHE A 420 44.27 17.24 38.76
N LEU A 421 44.32 16.17 37.96
CA LEU A 421 45.57 15.52 37.57
C LEU A 421 46.54 16.47 36.83
N LYS A 422 46.03 17.41 36.06
CA LYS A 422 46.86 18.43 35.41
C LYS A 422 47.52 19.34 36.46
N GLU A 423 46.84 19.79 37.45
CA GLU A 423 47.37 20.60 38.56
C GLU A 423 48.31 19.75 39.45
N TRP A 424 47.95 18.51 39.76
CA TRP A 424 48.80 17.60 40.53
C TRP A 424 50.18 17.36 39.90
N ARG A 425 50.25 17.22 38.58
CA ARG A 425 51.52 17.04 37.87
C ARG A 425 52.45 18.26 37.91
N ASN A 426 51.91 19.42 38.15
CA ASN A 426 52.64 20.65 38.26
C ASN A 426 53.21 20.92 39.66
N LEU A 427 52.79 20.12 40.67
CA LEU A 427 53.31 20.18 42.03
C LEU A 427 54.71 19.56 42.11
N ALA A 428 55.73 20.42 42.34
CA ALA A 428 57.11 19.96 42.30
C ALA A 428 57.69 19.51 43.68
N LEU A 429 57.23 20.03 44.81
CA LEU A 429 57.95 19.82 46.09
C LEU A 429 57.10 19.79 47.37
N ASP A 430 55.83 20.22 47.36
CA ASP A 430 54.97 20.22 48.56
C ASP A 430 53.62 19.57 48.29
N LEU A 431 53.43 18.36 48.83
CA LEU A 431 52.20 17.55 48.67
C LEU A 431 50.98 18.15 49.35
N THR A 432 51.13 19.18 50.21
CA THR A 432 50.07 19.86 50.91
C THR A 432 49.71 21.19 50.25
N ALA A 433 50.52 21.66 49.26
CA ALA A 433 50.41 23.00 48.68
C ALA A 433 49.07 23.30 48.00
N LEU A 434 48.32 22.26 47.53
CA LEU A 434 47.00 22.46 46.92
C LEU A 434 45.89 22.72 47.98
N ASP A 435 46.19 22.48 49.24
CA ASP A 435 45.22 22.55 50.33
C ASP A 435 45.48 23.69 51.35
N HIS A 436 46.71 24.22 51.34
CA HIS A 436 47.13 25.31 52.24
C HIS A 436 46.85 26.68 51.65
N GLY A 437 45.72 27.26 52.02
CA GLY A 437 45.38 28.67 51.87
C GLY A 437 44.83 29.23 53.16
N GLU A 438 45.40 30.35 53.61
CA GLU A 438 45.06 31.06 54.86
C GLU A 438 43.63 31.61 54.91
N ASN A 439 42.65 31.04 54.32
CA ASN A 439 41.22 31.33 54.43
C ASN A 439 40.33 30.26 53.77
N GLY A 440 40.77 29.00 53.71
CA GLY A 440 39.97 27.93 53.12
C GLY A 440 39.81 28.02 51.60
N GLN A 441 40.60 28.87 50.93
CA GLN A 441 40.74 28.91 49.49
C GLN A 441 41.99 28.16 49.11
N ALA A 442 41.84 27.10 48.30
CA ALA A 442 42.97 26.40 47.68
C ALA A 442 43.73 27.41 46.81
N LEU A 443 44.89 27.83 47.31
CA LEU A 443 45.65 28.99 46.80
C LEU A 443 46.26 28.72 45.39
N SER A 444 46.28 27.53 44.90
CA SER A 444 46.86 27.18 43.61
C SER A 444 45.93 26.45 42.63
N LEU A 445 44.79 25.97 43.07
CA LEU A 445 43.84 25.28 42.18
C LEU A 445 43.24 26.24 41.17
N GLY A 446 43.90 26.35 40.00
CA GLY A 446 43.42 27.13 38.88
C GLY A 446 43.58 28.64 39.09
N GLN A 447 44.75 29.16 39.51
CA GLN A 447 45.07 30.62 39.39
C GLN A 447 44.78 31.03 37.94
N GLY A 448 43.68 31.79 37.71
CA GLY A 448 43.15 32.15 36.41
C GLY A 448 41.95 31.33 35.92
N ALA A 449 41.56 30.24 36.59
CA ALA A 449 40.34 29.50 36.24
C ALA A 449 39.10 30.07 36.91
N GLY A 450 38.02 30.22 36.15
CA GLY A 450 36.76 30.74 36.67
C GLY A 450 36.12 29.85 37.77
N PRO A 451 35.19 30.37 38.61
CA PRO A 451 34.62 29.67 39.77
C PRO A 451 33.95 28.33 39.44
N LYS A 452 33.51 28.14 38.19
CA LYS A 452 32.97 26.85 37.71
C LYS A 452 34.01 25.75 37.67
N VAL A 453 35.24 26.03 37.22
CA VAL A 453 36.34 25.05 37.11
C VAL A 453 36.83 24.68 38.52
N GLN A 454 36.95 25.62 39.43
CA GLN A 454 37.31 25.37 40.83
C GLN A 454 36.27 24.45 41.52
N LYS A 455 34.98 24.70 41.32
CA LYS A 455 33.90 23.84 41.85
C LYS A 455 33.97 22.42 41.24
N GLN A 456 34.33 22.32 39.98
CA GLN A 456 34.44 21.00 39.29
C GLN A 456 35.61 20.21 39.84
N ILE A 457 36.76 20.80 40.11
CA ILE A 457 37.92 20.16 40.74
C ILE A 457 37.57 19.72 42.16
N ARG A 458 36.99 20.58 42.99
CA ARG A 458 36.61 20.26 44.39
C ARG A 458 35.61 19.12 44.50
N ASN A 459 34.76 18.94 43.53
CA ASN A 459 33.79 17.83 43.48
C ASN A 459 34.36 16.54 42.87
N SER A 460 35.63 16.56 42.44
CA SER A 460 36.28 15.39 41.87
C SER A 460 36.62 14.37 42.98
N PRO A 461 36.38 13.05 42.78
CA PRO A 461 36.80 12.02 43.71
C PRO A 461 38.32 12.05 43.98
N LEU A 462 39.14 12.33 42.98
CA LEU A 462 40.60 12.46 43.17
C LEU A 462 40.95 13.60 44.13
N TYR A 463 40.30 14.75 44.00
CA TYR A 463 40.53 15.85 44.96
C TYR A 463 40.09 15.48 46.37
N ARG A 464 38.96 14.80 46.54
CA ARG A 464 38.48 14.38 47.86
C ARG A 464 39.46 13.41 48.56
N ILE A 465 39.99 12.46 47.79
CA ILE A 465 41.02 11.54 48.28
C ILE A 465 42.30 12.30 48.65
N TYR A 466 42.74 13.20 47.78
CA TYR A 466 43.89 14.07 47.99
C TYR A 466 43.71 14.92 49.30
N HIS A 467 42.57 15.54 49.49
CA HIS A 467 42.26 16.38 50.64
C HIS A 467 42.35 15.63 51.99
N ILE A 468 41.89 14.36 52.00
CA ILE A 468 42.04 13.50 53.15
C ILE A 468 43.53 13.18 53.41
N GLY A 469 44.27 12.86 52.35
CA GLY A 469 45.71 12.58 52.45
C GLY A 469 46.54 13.77 52.94
N SER A 470 46.30 14.94 52.36
CA SER A 470 46.99 16.19 52.75
C SER A 470 46.66 16.60 54.19
N GLY A 471 45.39 16.47 54.60
CA GLY A 471 44.96 16.72 55.98
C GLY A 471 45.61 15.76 56.99
N GLU A 472 45.78 14.52 56.64
CA GLU A 472 46.48 13.53 57.47
C GLU A 472 48.00 13.80 57.55
N ILE A 473 48.62 14.24 56.47
CA ILE A 473 50.03 14.71 56.46
C ILE A 473 50.19 15.90 57.40
N SER A 474 49.38 16.96 57.21
CA SER A 474 49.42 18.16 58.02
C SER A 474 49.29 17.91 59.51
N LYS A 475 48.39 17.05 59.93
CA LYS A 475 48.21 16.63 61.34
C LYS A 475 49.45 15.98 61.95
N ARG A 476 50.23 15.26 61.18
CA ARG A 476 51.38 14.48 61.63
C ARG A 476 52.71 15.20 61.46
N THR A 477 52.79 16.14 60.53
CA THR A 477 54.00 16.94 60.28
C THR A 477 54.06 18.23 61.13
N SER A 478 52.98 18.60 61.89
CA SER A 478 52.95 19.77 62.76
C SER A 478 54.04 19.81 63.87
N LYS A 479 54.75 18.69 64.11
CA LYS A 479 55.88 18.57 65.04
C LYS A 479 57.25 18.29 64.43
N GLY A 480 57.37 18.41 63.10
CA GLY A 480 58.59 18.15 62.33
C GLY A 480 58.26 17.48 60.98
N ASN A 481 59.01 17.83 59.89
CA ASN A 481 58.74 17.41 58.51
C ASN A 481 59.04 15.95 58.18
N VAL A 482 59.02 15.03 59.17
CA VAL A 482 59.38 13.63 58.98
C VAL A 482 58.23 12.73 59.38
N LEU A 483 57.83 11.86 58.46
CA LEU A 483 56.80 10.81 58.70
C LEU A 483 57.45 9.47 58.97
N SER A 484 57.06 8.78 60.04
CA SER A 484 57.49 7.40 60.30
C SER A 484 56.80 6.42 59.34
N SER A 485 57.42 5.27 59.04
CA SER A 485 56.85 4.21 58.22
C SER A 485 55.45 3.79 58.68
N ARG A 486 55.20 3.83 60.00
CA ARG A 486 53.88 3.54 60.59
C ARG A 486 52.88 4.64 60.29
N SER A 487 53.31 5.91 60.22
CA SER A 487 52.43 7.05 59.83
C SER A 487 52.07 6.96 58.36
N ILE A 488 53.01 6.59 57.49
CA ILE A 488 52.78 6.41 56.06
C ILE A 488 51.74 5.29 55.82
N GLN A 489 51.87 4.14 56.51
CA GLN A 489 50.90 3.05 56.45
C GLN A 489 49.52 3.46 56.94
N ALA A 490 49.42 4.29 58.02
CA ALA A 490 48.15 4.79 58.53
C ALA A 490 47.46 5.76 57.55
N ILE A 491 48.24 6.60 56.87
CA ILE A 491 47.71 7.49 55.82
C ILE A 491 47.21 6.67 54.63
N ARG A 492 48.00 5.65 54.18
CA ARG A 492 47.56 4.74 53.13
C ARG A 492 46.23 4.09 53.47
N ALA A 493 46.07 3.54 54.69
CA ALA A 493 44.81 2.96 55.12
C ALA A 493 43.63 3.94 55.10
N SER A 494 43.85 5.25 55.42
CA SER A 494 42.85 6.27 55.31
C SER A 494 42.45 6.57 53.84
N LEU A 495 43.44 6.60 52.94
CA LEU A 495 43.22 6.77 51.50
C LEU A 495 42.45 5.59 50.89
N ASP A 496 42.81 4.34 51.28
CA ASP A 496 42.14 3.11 50.85
C ASP A 496 40.68 3.08 51.33
N SER A 497 40.43 3.50 52.57
CA SER A 497 39.04 3.67 53.07
C SER A 497 38.25 4.70 52.27
N SER A 498 38.87 5.82 51.94
CA SER A 498 38.23 6.86 51.14
C SER A 498 37.94 6.35 49.71
N TYR A 499 38.87 5.59 49.11
CA TYR A 499 38.64 4.95 47.81
C TYR A 499 37.41 4.03 47.82
N VAL A 500 37.26 3.21 48.84
CA VAL A 500 36.09 2.33 48.97
C VAL A 500 34.77 3.18 49.00
N HIS A 501 34.75 4.25 49.78
CA HIS A 501 33.59 5.14 49.85
C HIS A 501 33.30 5.80 48.50
N GLU A 502 34.28 6.33 47.79
CA GLU A 502 34.12 6.95 46.47
C GLU A 502 33.66 5.92 45.43
N ASN A 503 34.22 4.70 45.47
CA ASN A 503 33.82 3.62 44.57
C ASN A 503 32.35 3.20 44.79
N HIS A 504 31.88 3.14 46.05
CA HIS A 504 30.46 2.89 46.36
C HIS A 504 29.57 4.02 45.80
N ALA A 505 29.93 5.27 46.01
CA ALA A 505 29.17 6.42 45.52
C ALA A 505 29.10 6.48 43.96
N LEU A 506 30.18 6.09 43.29
CA LEU A 506 30.24 5.98 41.84
C LEU A 506 29.29 4.91 41.29
N ASN A 507 29.20 3.76 41.98
CA ASN A 507 28.38 2.62 41.57
C ASN A 507 26.92 2.69 42.05
N ASP A 508 26.61 3.61 42.97
CA ASP A 508 25.25 3.78 43.49
C ASP A 508 24.22 3.99 42.36
N GLY A 509 23.02 3.41 42.51
CA GLY A 509 21.92 3.51 41.55
C GLY A 509 22.05 2.61 40.32
N LEU A 510 23.21 2.00 40.00
CA LEU A 510 23.33 1.07 38.88
C LEU A 510 22.47 -0.19 39.04
N VAL A 511 22.07 -0.50 40.27
CA VAL A 511 21.18 -1.62 40.58
C VAL A 511 19.85 -1.53 39.86
N PHE A 512 19.33 -0.33 39.62
CA PHE A 512 18.08 -0.15 38.87
C PHE A 512 18.21 -0.53 37.39
N LEU A 513 19.41 -0.36 36.81
CA LEU A 513 19.68 -0.86 35.46
C LEU A 513 19.75 -2.37 35.43
N THR A 514 20.41 -3.01 36.42
CA THR A 514 20.48 -4.49 36.49
C THR A 514 19.11 -5.12 36.71
N ILE A 515 18.25 -4.48 37.52
CA ILE A 515 16.85 -4.89 37.70
C ILE A 515 16.09 -4.79 36.37
N SER A 516 16.28 -3.73 35.60
CA SER A 516 15.62 -3.57 34.31
C SER A 516 16.12 -4.57 33.27
N ILE A 517 17.42 -4.88 33.26
CA ILE A 517 18.04 -5.86 32.38
C ILE A 517 17.50 -7.28 32.63
N ALA A 518 17.40 -7.68 33.87
CA ALA A 518 16.90 -9.01 34.23
C ALA A 518 15.38 -9.06 34.28
N GLY A 519 14.74 -8.05 34.89
CA GLY A 519 13.31 -8.01 35.12
C GLY A 519 12.50 -7.79 33.86
N GLY A 520 13.01 -7.01 32.89
CA GLY A 520 12.31 -6.74 31.64
C GLY A 520 11.87 -8.01 30.89
N PRO A 521 12.81 -8.92 30.53
CA PRO A 521 12.48 -10.17 29.85
C PRO A 521 11.59 -11.10 30.72
N PHE A 522 11.79 -11.16 32.04
CA PHE A 522 10.94 -11.97 32.90
C PHE A 522 9.51 -11.46 33.00
N MET A 523 9.32 -10.15 33.08
CA MET A 523 7.98 -9.55 33.01
C MET A 523 7.34 -9.74 31.64
N GLY A 524 8.13 -9.66 30.56
CA GLY A 524 7.66 -9.99 29.22
C GLY A 524 7.21 -11.45 29.09
N LEU A 525 8.00 -12.38 29.62
CA LEU A 525 7.65 -13.80 29.68
C LEU A 525 6.39 -14.06 30.53
N LEU A 526 6.25 -13.39 31.67
CA LEU A 526 5.02 -13.45 32.47
C LEU A 526 3.80 -13.02 31.65
N GLY A 527 3.94 -11.93 30.86
CA GLY A 527 2.88 -11.47 29.98
C GLY A 527 2.49 -12.50 28.92
N THR A 528 3.46 -13.25 28.36
CA THR A 528 3.14 -14.34 27.41
C THR A 528 2.40 -15.49 28.08
N VAL A 529 2.81 -15.91 29.25
CA VAL A 529 2.15 -17.00 29.98
C VAL A 529 0.70 -16.63 30.30
N VAL A 530 0.47 -15.41 30.82
CA VAL A 530 -0.88 -14.91 31.14
C VAL A 530 -1.73 -14.80 29.88
N GLY A 531 -1.21 -14.22 28.78
CA GLY A 531 -1.95 -14.08 27.52
C GLY A 531 -2.35 -15.42 26.90
N VAL A 532 -1.45 -16.41 26.95
CA VAL A 532 -1.75 -17.77 26.48
C VAL A 532 -2.78 -18.46 27.40
N MET A 533 -2.69 -18.29 28.72
CA MET A 533 -3.70 -18.81 29.66
C MET A 533 -5.09 -18.25 29.36
N ILE A 534 -5.21 -16.94 29.12
CA ILE A 534 -6.49 -16.30 28.76
C ILE A 534 -7.04 -16.89 27.46
N THR A 535 -6.17 -17.13 26.48
CA THR A 535 -6.57 -17.74 25.19
C THR A 535 -7.17 -19.13 25.40
N PHE A 536 -6.50 -19.99 26.18
CA PHE A 536 -7.02 -21.33 26.47
C PHE A 536 -8.29 -21.31 27.33
N ALA A 537 -8.39 -20.37 28.27
CA ALA A 537 -9.60 -20.19 29.06
C ALA A 537 -10.81 -19.78 28.19
N ALA A 538 -10.59 -18.91 27.19
CA ALA A 538 -11.62 -18.52 26.24
C ALA A 538 -12.08 -19.71 25.37
N ILE A 539 -11.17 -20.54 24.87
CA ILE A 539 -11.49 -21.77 24.12
C ILE A 539 -12.31 -22.74 24.99
N ALA A 540 -11.87 -22.94 26.23
CA ALA A 540 -12.55 -23.84 27.15
C ALA A 540 -13.99 -23.36 27.50
N ALA A 541 -14.20 -22.05 27.58
CA ALA A 541 -15.50 -21.47 27.89
C ALA A 541 -16.49 -21.53 26.70
N THR A 542 -16.00 -21.43 25.45
CA THR A 542 -16.84 -21.43 24.24
C THR A 542 -17.04 -22.82 23.64
N GLY A 543 -16.16 -23.77 23.93
CA GLY A 543 -16.15 -25.12 23.34
C GLY A 543 -15.76 -25.16 21.85
N GLU A 544 -15.54 -24.01 21.22
CA GLU A 544 -15.17 -23.88 19.82
C GLU A 544 -13.91 -23.04 19.64
N VAL A 545 -13.10 -23.38 18.61
CA VAL A 545 -11.88 -22.65 18.26
C VAL A 545 -12.27 -21.46 17.39
N ASN A 546 -12.56 -20.32 18.00
CA ASN A 546 -12.86 -19.08 17.30
C ASN A 546 -11.64 -18.15 17.29
N ILE A 547 -11.13 -17.85 16.10
CA ILE A 547 -9.94 -16.99 15.91
C ILE A 547 -10.15 -15.60 16.54
N SER A 548 -11.34 -15.03 16.45
CA SER A 548 -11.66 -13.71 17.02
C SER A 548 -11.58 -13.67 18.54
N ALA A 549 -11.83 -14.81 19.21
CA ALA A 549 -11.70 -14.95 20.67
C ALA A 549 -10.25 -15.18 21.10
N ILE A 550 -9.44 -15.82 20.26
CA ILE A 550 -8.06 -16.19 20.53
C ILE A 550 -7.08 -15.03 20.28
N ALA A 551 -7.29 -14.27 19.22
CA ALA A 551 -6.37 -13.23 18.73
C ALA A 551 -6.01 -12.17 19.81
N PRO A 552 -6.91 -11.66 20.65
CA PRO A 552 -6.57 -10.66 21.66
C PRO A 552 -5.57 -11.16 22.72
N GLY A 553 -5.74 -12.41 23.20
CA GLY A 553 -4.83 -13.00 24.18
C GLY A 553 -3.44 -13.25 23.62
N LEU A 554 -3.32 -13.76 22.39
CA LEU A 554 -2.04 -13.93 21.71
C LEU A 554 -1.37 -12.59 21.41
N ALA A 555 -2.13 -11.59 20.96
CA ALA A 555 -1.61 -10.25 20.71
C ALA A 555 -1.01 -9.63 21.99
N ALA A 556 -1.72 -9.71 23.13
CA ALA A 556 -1.25 -9.24 24.43
C ALA A 556 0.06 -9.92 24.84
N ALA A 557 0.16 -11.25 24.65
CA ALA A 557 1.33 -12.03 24.94
C ALA A 557 2.57 -11.53 24.16
N LEU A 558 2.44 -11.39 22.85
CA LEU A 558 3.53 -10.96 21.96
C LEU A 558 3.98 -9.52 22.25
N VAL A 559 3.04 -8.60 22.46
CA VAL A 559 3.34 -7.19 22.79
C VAL A 559 4.07 -7.07 24.13
N ALA A 560 3.67 -7.83 25.15
CA ALA A 560 4.35 -7.84 26.45
C ALA A 560 5.83 -8.27 26.34
N THR A 561 6.11 -9.28 25.51
CA THR A 561 7.50 -9.73 25.29
C THR A 561 8.34 -8.68 24.58
N VAL A 562 7.80 -8.07 23.52
CA VAL A 562 8.47 -6.98 22.79
C VAL A 562 8.73 -5.80 23.74
N ALA A 563 7.75 -5.42 24.55
CA ALA A 563 7.91 -4.35 25.55
C ALA A 563 9.02 -4.68 26.57
N GLY A 564 9.08 -5.93 27.06
CA GLY A 564 10.14 -6.37 27.97
C GLY A 564 11.54 -6.25 27.36
N LEU A 565 11.72 -6.64 26.10
CA LEU A 565 12.98 -6.51 25.37
C LEU A 565 13.34 -5.05 25.09
N LEU A 566 12.36 -4.20 24.77
CA LEU A 566 12.56 -2.76 24.55
C LEU A 566 13.05 -2.03 25.81
N VAL A 567 12.73 -2.54 27.00
CA VAL A 567 13.26 -2.03 28.28
C VAL A 567 14.66 -2.57 28.54
N ALA A 568 14.87 -3.87 28.36
CA ALA A 568 16.10 -4.55 28.74
C ALA A 568 17.30 -4.20 27.84
N ILE A 569 17.11 -4.11 26.52
CA ILE A 569 18.21 -3.90 25.57
C ILE A 569 18.89 -2.53 25.76
N PRO A 570 18.18 -1.39 25.82
CA PRO A 570 18.81 -0.10 26.09
C PRO A 570 19.46 -0.05 27.47
N ALA A 571 18.83 -0.64 28.50
CA ALA A 571 19.38 -0.72 29.84
C ALA A 571 20.71 -1.49 29.86
N LEU A 572 20.81 -2.60 29.15
CA LEU A 572 22.02 -3.41 29.04
C LEU A 572 23.16 -2.63 28.34
N LEU A 573 22.86 -1.98 27.23
CA LEU A 573 23.86 -1.20 26.50
C LEU A 573 24.35 0.00 27.35
N GLY A 574 23.43 0.71 27.99
CA GLY A 574 23.74 1.81 28.89
C GLY A 574 24.55 1.37 30.11
N TYR A 575 24.18 0.27 30.76
CA TYR A 575 24.90 -0.31 31.89
C TYR A 575 26.34 -0.68 31.51
N ASN A 576 26.56 -1.42 30.43
CA ASN A 576 27.88 -1.80 29.97
C ASN A 576 28.76 -0.58 29.65
N TYR A 577 28.18 0.44 29.01
CA TYR A 577 28.91 1.69 28.76
C TYR A 577 29.31 2.40 30.06
N LEU A 578 28.38 2.55 31.02
CA LEU A 578 28.63 3.22 32.30
C LEU A 578 29.65 2.47 33.12
N VAL A 579 29.52 1.14 33.25
CA VAL A 579 30.47 0.28 33.97
C VAL A 579 31.88 0.38 33.39
N SER A 580 32.04 0.37 32.08
CA SER A 580 33.32 0.56 31.42
C SER A 580 33.95 1.93 31.76
N ARG A 581 33.14 3.01 31.77
CA ARG A 581 33.62 4.34 32.17
C ARG A 581 33.97 4.44 33.65
N LEU A 582 33.16 3.83 34.50
CA LEU A 582 33.42 3.80 35.94
C LEU A 582 34.69 3.03 36.29
N LYS A 583 34.94 1.89 35.63
CA LYS A 583 36.21 1.15 35.79
C LYS A 583 37.41 2.02 35.46
N THR A 584 37.35 2.86 34.41
CA THR A 584 38.44 3.80 34.11
C THR A 584 38.64 4.80 35.25
N VAL A 585 37.53 5.39 35.79
CA VAL A 585 37.62 6.34 36.89
C VAL A 585 38.21 5.68 38.15
N THR A 586 37.74 4.49 38.52
CA THR A 586 38.25 3.78 39.72
C THR A 586 39.71 3.34 39.57
N SER A 587 40.13 2.96 38.35
CA SER A 587 41.53 2.70 38.07
C SER A 587 42.40 3.94 38.23
N ASP A 588 41.93 5.11 37.72
CA ASP A 588 42.64 6.38 37.90
C ASP A 588 42.79 6.78 39.38
N LEU A 589 41.75 6.49 40.20
CA LEU A 589 41.81 6.70 41.67
C LEU A 589 42.88 5.83 42.32
N GLN A 590 42.93 4.56 41.97
CA GLN A 590 43.90 3.62 42.52
C GLN A 590 45.35 4.00 42.17
N VAL A 591 45.58 4.31 40.87
CA VAL A 591 46.90 4.78 40.40
C VAL A 591 47.34 6.05 41.12
N PHE A 592 46.40 6.98 41.33
CA PHE A 592 46.67 8.21 42.06
C PHE A 592 47.07 7.94 43.52
N ILE A 593 46.38 7.06 44.23
CA ILE A 593 46.72 6.69 45.63
C ILE A 593 48.14 6.12 45.70
N ASP A 594 48.48 5.20 44.81
CA ASP A 594 49.83 4.61 44.78
C ASP A 594 50.91 5.66 44.48
N GLU A 595 50.67 6.60 43.52
CA GLU A 595 51.57 7.70 43.23
C GLU A 595 51.71 8.64 44.42
N PHE A 596 50.58 8.99 45.08
CA PHE A 596 50.59 9.89 46.23
C PHE A 596 51.38 9.30 47.40
N VAL A 597 51.18 8.02 47.72
CA VAL A 597 51.89 7.30 48.79
C VAL A 597 53.37 7.19 48.48
N THR A 598 53.73 6.94 47.22
CA THR A 598 55.16 6.89 46.79
C THR A 598 55.84 8.24 46.96
N LYS A 599 55.23 9.32 46.43
CA LYS A 599 55.77 10.67 46.60
C LYS A 599 55.83 11.08 48.08
N MET A 600 54.83 10.74 48.89
CA MET A 600 54.84 10.98 50.33
C MET A 600 56.03 10.25 51.00
N ALA A 601 56.31 9.01 50.63
CA ALA A 601 57.48 8.25 51.13
C ALA A 601 58.79 8.89 50.73
N GLU A 602 58.92 9.42 49.49
CA GLU A 602 60.12 10.08 49.01
C GLU A 602 60.36 11.41 49.70
N PHE A 603 59.33 12.27 49.93
CA PHE A 603 59.50 13.63 50.42
C PHE A 603 59.54 13.73 51.95
N TYR A 604 58.91 12.80 52.69
CA TYR A 604 58.76 12.90 54.15
C TYR A 604 59.45 11.73 54.92
N SER A 605 60.15 10.80 54.24
CA SER A 605 60.93 9.80 54.93
C SER A 605 62.19 10.40 55.60
N PRO A 606 62.65 9.86 56.73
CA PRO A 606 63.92 10.25 57.32
C PRO A 606 65.07 9.99 56.34
N SER A 607 65.94 11.00 56.13
CA SER A 607 67.16 10.89 55.33
C SER A 607 68.08 9.86 55.99
N GLY A 608 68.02 8.58 55.60
CA GLY A 608 68.94 7.55 56.05
C GLY A 608 68.26 6.29 56.51
N ASP A 609 67.64 5.53 55.63
CA ASP A 609 67.45 4.08 55.62
C ASP A 609 67.48 3.54 54.21
#